data_c9302984cfa635ce7991d0bb5ec6ea5f
#
_entry.id   c9302984cfa635ce7991d0bb5ec6ea5f
#
_cell.length_a   1.000
_cell.length_b   1.000
_cell.length_c   1.000
_cell.angle_alpha   90.00
_cell.angle_beta   90.00
_cell.angle_gamma   90.00
#
_symmetry.space_group_name_H-M   'P 1'
#
loop_
_entity.id
_entity.type
_entity.pdbx_description
1 polymer ?
#
loop_
_entity_poly.entity_id
_entity_poly.type
_entity_poly.pdbx_seq_one_letter_code
_entity_poly.pdbx_strand_id
1 'polypeptide(L)'
;MSLILYHHPLASYCHKVLIPLYENGTPFEPRIVDLSDAESSAELIAAWPVGKFPVLKDTARDAIVPETTIIIEYLDQFHPGPIRFIPADPDAARAVRLWDRFFDLYVSAPMQKVVGDRLRAQDTTDDYGVIEARVNLDGAYDMLEEQLAGKTWAAGDDFSMADCSAAPALFYSECIHPFTPTYPVMSAYFDRLMSRPSVRRVLEEAKPYFAYFPFQDAIPARFL
;
A
#
# COMPACT_ATOMS: atom_id res chain seq x y z
N MET A 1 13.84 -17.29 11.73
CA MET A 1 13.38 -16.58 10.51
C MET A 1 14.48 -15.63 10.10
N SER A 2 14.75 -15.51 8.80
CA SER A 2 15.83 -14.63 8.32
C SER A 2 15.31 -13.23 7.96
N LEU A 3 14.00 -13.08 7.71
CA LEU A 3 13.38 -11.81 7.34
C LEU A 3 12.81 -11.10 8.57
N ILE A 4 13.14 -9.82 8.71
CA ILE A 4 12.58 -8.89 9.70
C ILE A 4 11.95 -7.74 8.92
N LEU A 5 10.69 -7.42 9.20
CA LEU A 5 9.98 -6.31 8.57
C LEU A 5 9.73 -5.20 9.61
N TYR A 6 10.39 -4.06 9.42
CA TYR A 6 10.07 -2.84 10.15
C TYR A 6 8.84 -2.21 9.52
N HIS A 7 7.74 -2.12 10.27
CA HIS A 7 6.46 -1.68 9.73
C HIS A 7 5.54 -1.09 10.80
N HIS A 8 4.47 -0.44 10.36
CA HIS A 8 3.35 -0.09 11.23
C HIS A 8 2.04 -0.59 10.60
N PRO A 9 1.16 -1.28 11.36
CA PRO A 9 -0.06 -1.90 10.82
C PRO A 9 -1.05 -0.94 10.14
N LEU A 10 -1.04 0.34 10.51
CA LEU A 10 -1.91 1.36 9.90
C LEU A 10 -1.34 1.97 8.61
N ALA A 11 -0.06 1.75 8.32
CA ALA A 11 0.59 2.44 7.21
C ALA A 11 0.30 1.77 5.85
N SER A 12 -0.26 2.53 4.91
CA SER A 12 -0.65 2.05 3.58
C SER A 12 0.50 1.37 2.82
N TYR A 13 1.69 1.94 2.85
CA TYR A 13 2.88 1.34 2.22
C TYR A 13 3.34 0.05 2.91
N CYS A 14 3.08 -0.11 4.23
CA CYS A 14 3.34 -1.39 4.89
C CYS A 14 2.36 -2.47 4.44
N HIS A 15 1.09 -2.13 4.25
CA HIS A 15 0.10 -3.04 3.67
C HIS A 15 0.55 -3.60 2.32
N LYS A 16 1.09 -2.74 1.44
CA LYS A 16 1.61 -3.12 0.12
C LYS A 16 2.65 -4.24 0.21
N VAL A 17 3.49 -4.28 1.25
CA VAL A 17 4.50 -5.31 1.46
C VAL A 17 3.96 -6.52 2.24
N LEU A 18 3.06 -6.30 3.18
CA LEU A 18 2.43 -7.38 3.94
C LEU A 18 1.60 -8.32 3.05
N ILE A 19 0.89 -7.76 2.05
CA ILE A 19 0.08 -8.54 1.11
C ILE A 19 0.90 -9.65 0.42
N PRO A 20 2.00 -9.37 -0.29
CA PRO A 20 2.80 -10.41 -0.93
C PRO A 20 3.42 -11.40 0.06
N LEU A 21 3.83 -10.97 1.25
CA LEU A 21 4.31 -11.88 2.29
C LEU A 21 3.23 -12.89 2.69
N TYR A 22 1.98 -12.45 2.83
CA TYR A 22 0.85 -13.31 3.17
C TYR A 22 0.38 -14.18 2.00
N GLU A 23 0.38 -13.66 0.78
CA GLU A 23 0.03 -14.42 -0.44
C GLU A 23 0.95 -15.63 -0.63
N ASN A 24 2.23 -15.45 -0.37
CA ASN A 24 3.23 -16.52 -0.53
C ASN A 24 3.52 -17.29 0.75
N GLY A 25 2.88 -16.94 1.87
CA GLY A 25 3.16 -17.57 3.16
C GLY A 25 4.62 -17.41 3.60
N THR A 26 5.30 -16.33 3.13
CA THR A 26 6.71 -16.08 3.44
C THR A 26 6.85 -15.72 4.93
N PRO A 27 7.62 -16.50 5.71
CA PRO A 27 7.77 -16.25 7.14
C PRO A 27 8.68 -15.04 7.38
N PHE A 28 8.24 -14.13 8.26
CA PHE A 28 9.01 -12.97 8.69
C PHE A 28 8.74 -12.65 10.16
N GLU A 29 9.66 -11.93 10.78
CA GLU A 29 9.52 -11.36 12.12
C GLU A 29 8.98 -9.92 11.97
N PRO A 30 7.79 -9.59 12.49
CA PRO A 30 7.29 -8.24 12.48
C PRO A 30 8.00 -7.40 13.56
N ARG A 31 8.49 -6.21 13.17
CA ARG A 31 9.00 -5.16 14.05
C ARG A 31 8.11 -3.94 13.89
N ILE A 32 7.15 -3.80 14.81
CA ILE A 32 6.26 -2.63 14.81
C ILE A 32 7.07 -1.42 15.28
N VAL A 33 7.01 -0.36 14.46
CA VAL A 33 7.72 0.89 14.71
C VAL A 33 6.72 1.99 15.05
N ASP A 34 6.91 2.59 16.22
CA ASP A 34 6.27 3.84 16.60
C ASP A 34 7.25 5.00 16.37
N LEU A 35 6.96 5.84 15.39
CA LEU A 35 7.83 6.99 15.07
C LEU A 35 7.78 8.10 16.15
N SER A 36 6.81 8.07 17.04
CA SER A 36 6.73 9.00 18.18
C SER A 36 7.64 8.58 19.33
N ASP A 37 8.09 7.31 19.36
CA ASP A 37 9.02 6.78 20.34
C ASP A 37 10.44 6.66 19.74
N ALA A 38 11.39 7.36 20.34
CA ALA A 38 12.77 7.41 19.88
C ALA A 38 13.48 6.05 19.97
N GLU A 39 13.17 5.22 20.96
CA GLU A 39 13.75 3.88 21.11
C GLU A 39 13.21 2.93 20.03
N SER A 40 11.89 2.94 19.82
CA SER A 40 11.22 2.15 18.78
C SER A 40 11.71 2.51 17.36
N SER A 41 11.94 3.79 17.09
CA SER A 41 12.40 4.27 15.78
C SER A 41 13.91 4.09 15.55
N ALA A 42 14.72 3.91 16.60
CA ALA A 42 16.18 3.87 16.51
C ALA A 42 16.68 2.73 15.60
N GLU A 43 16.10 1.53 15.69
CA GLU A 43 16.47 0.39 14.85
C GLU A 43 16.15 0.65 13.36
N LEU A 44 14.99 1.26 13.07
CA LEU A 44 14.61 1.65 11.71
C LEU A 44 15.58 2.67 11.14
N ILE A 45 15.93 3.72 11.92
CA ILE A 45 16.84 4.79 11.49
C ILE A 45 18.24 4.24 11.26
N ALA A 46 18.70 3.31 12.11
CA ALA A 46 19.98 2.64 11.92
C ALA A 46 20.01 1.77 10.66
N ALA A 47 18.91 1.10 10.32
CA ALA A 47 18.78 0.30 9.12
C ALA A 47 18.61 1.18 7.86
N TRP A 48 17.78 2.24 7.95
CA TRP A 48 17.48 3.14 6.84
C TRP A 48 17.37 4.59 7.34
N PRO A 49 18.42 5.41 7.17
CA PRO A 49 18.47 6.78 7.74
C PRO A 49 17.40 7.75 7.24
N VAL A 50 16.69 7.44 6.14
CA VAL A 50 15.51 8.20 5.70
C VAL A 50 14.38 8.14 6.75
N GLY A 51 14.37 7.13 7.64
CA GLY A 51 13.43 7.01 8.74
C GLY A 51 11.99 6.69 8.30
N LYS A 52 11.81 6.08 7.14
CA LYS A 52 10.51 5.66 6.61
C LYS A 52 10.41 4.14 6.59
N PHE A 53 9.25 3.63 6.96
CA PHE A 53 8.89 2.22 6.81
C PHE A 53 7.92 2.00 5.63
N PRO A 54 7.80 0.75 5.11
CA PRO A 54 8.46 -0.47 5.54
C PRO A 54 9.92 -0.55 5.10
N VAL A 55 10.72 -1.28 5.90
CA VAL A 55 12.06 -1.71 5.53
C VAL A 55 12.17 -3.21 5.81
N LEU A 56 12.66 -3.98 4.85
CA LEU A 56 12.93 -5.40 5.03
C LEU A 56 14.42 -5.61 5.32
N LYS A 57 14.73 -6.39 6.36
CA LYS A 57 16.08 -6.86 6.65
C LYS A 57 16.12 -8.37 6.46
N ASP A 58 17.03 -8.84 5.61
CA ASP A 58 17.31 -10.25 5.45
C ASP A 58 18.66 -10.59 6.12
N THR A 59 18.58 -11.20 7.29
CA THR A 59 19.76 -11.55 8.10
C THR A 59 20.58 -12.68 7.49
N ALA A 60 19.98 -13.55 6.64
CA ALA A 60 20.71 -14.62 5.98
C ALA A 60 21.59 -14.11 4.84
N ARG A 61 21.25 -12.97 4.26
CA ARG A 61 21.96 -12.35 3.14
C ARG A 61 22.68 -11.04 3.52
N ASP A 62 22.59 -10.64 4.79
CA ASP A 62 23.09 -9.35 5.30
C ASP A 62 22.61 -8.17 4.45
N ALA A 63 21.32 -8.18 4.08
CA ALA A 63 20.73 -7.20 3.20
C ALA A 63 19.68 -6.33 3.94
N ILE A 64 19.74 -5.02 3.69
CA ILE A 64 18.70 -4.06 4.04
C ILE A 64 18.04 -3.61 2.75
N VAL A 65 16.73 -3.80 2.67
CA VAL A 65 15.93 -3.53 1.47
C VAL A 65 14.85 -2.52 1.81
N PRO A 66 15.03 -1.24 1.53
CA PRO A 66 13.99 -0.22 1.63
C PRO A 66 13.18 -0.16 0.34
N GLU A 67 12.11 0.66 0.35
CA GLU A 67 11.20 0.93 -0.77
C GLU A 67 10.30 -0.28 -1.13
N THR A 68 9.01 -0.08 -1.07
CA THR A 68 8.01 -1.14 -1.18
C THR A 68 8.10 -1.96 -2.47
N THR A 69 8.25 -1.29 -3.60
CA THR A 69 8.43 -1.92 -4.91
C THR A 69 9.69 -2.80 -4.93
N ILE A 70 10.80 -2.27 -4.38
CA ILE A 70 12.09 -2.98 -4.31
C ILE A 70 11.99 -4.17 -3.35
N ILE A 71 11.28 -4.04 -2.24
CA ILE A 71 11.03 -5.15 -1.32
C ILE A 71 10.28 -6.29 -2.04
N ILE A 72 9.24 -5.98 -2.81
CA ILE A 72 8.47 -7.00 -3.53
C ILE A 72 9.31 -7.67 -4.61
N GLU A 73 10.12 -6.92 -5.37
CA GLU A 73 11.07 -7.48 -6.34
C GLU A 73 12.11 -8.39 -5.65
N TYR A 74 12.61 -7.98 -4.49
CA TYR A 74 13.54 -8.78 -3.69
C TYR A 74 12.91 -10.10 -3.22
N LEU A 75 11.66 -10.05 -2.74
CA LEU A 75 10.91 -11.24 -2.32
C LEU A 75 10.69 -12.20 -3.50
N ASP A 76 10.28 -11.70 -4.65
CA ASP A 76 10.11 -12.51 -5.86
C ASP A 76 11.42 -13.19 -6.31
N GLN A 77 12.55 -12.53 -6.11
CA GLN A 77 13.87 -13.01 -6.54
C GLN A 77 14.48 -14.01 -5.56
N PHE A 78 14.41 -13.73 -4.25
CA PHE A 78 15.17 -14.46 -3.24
C PHE A 78 14.31 -15.30 -2.28
N HIS A 79 13.00 -15.04 -2.23
CA HIS A 79 12.03 -15.74 -1.39
C HIS A 79 10.77 -16.08 -2.19
N PRO A 80 10.91 -16.71 -3.39
CA PRO A 80 9.77 -16.98 -4.26
C PRO A 80 8.77 -17.91 -3.59
N GLY A 81 7.49 -17.68 -3.92
CA GLY A 81 6.37 -18.50 -3.49
C GLY A 81 5.50 -18.93 -4.66
N PRO A 82 4.28 -19.41 -4.40
CA PRO A 82 3.35 -19.85 -5.44
C PRO A 82 2.90 -18.71 -6.37
N ILE A 83 2.84 -17.47 -5.88
CA ILE A 83 2.49 -16.30 -6.69
C ILE A 83 3.76 -15.54 -7.09
N ARG A 84 3.89 -15.29 -8.38
CA ARG A 84 4.93 -14.44 -8.93
C ARG A 84 4.34 -13.04 -9.17
N PHE A 85 4.83 -12.05 -8.40
CA PHE A 85 4.29 -10.69 -8.44
C PHE A 85 4.76 -9.89 -9.66
N ILE A 86 5.89 -10.30 -10.26
CA ILE A 86 6.43 -9.70 -11.48
C ILE A 86 6.57 -10.80 -12.52
N PRO A 87 5.81 -10.74 -13.63
CA PRO A 87 5.89 -11.72 -14.71
C PRO A 87 7.30 -11.87 -15.29
N ALA A 88 7.60 -13.05 -15.83
CA ALA A 88 8.89 -13.29 -16.50
C ALA A 88 8.96 -12.61 -17.86
N ASP A 89 7.84 -12.41 -18.54
CA ASP A 89 7.75 -11.67 -19.80
C ASP A 89 8.09 -10.18 -19.57
N PRO A 90 9.04 -9.60 -20.31
CA PRO A 90 9.50 -8.24 -20.08
C PRO A 90 8.43 -7.17 -20.31
N ASP A 91 7.50 -7.39 -21.25
CA ASP A 91 6.45 -6.43 -21.55
C ASP A 91 5.37 -6.46 -20.49
N ALA A 92 4.96 -7.65 -20.05
CA ALA A 92 4.05 -7.83 -18.92
C ALA A 92 4.67 -7.30 -17.62
N ALA A 93 5.95 -7.56 -17.36
CA ALA A 93 6.67 -7.02 -16.21
C ALA A 93 6.71 -5.48 -16.19
N ARG A 94 6.90 -4.86 -17.37
CA ARG A 94 6.86 -3.41 -17.51
C ARG A 94 5.47 -2.86 -17.24
N ALA A 95 4.41 -3.53 -17.70
CA ALA A 95 3.03 -3.14 -17.42
C ALA A 95 2.72 -3.22 -15.92
N VAL A 96 3.15 -4.29 -15.23
CA VAL A 96 3.01 -4.43 -13.77
C VAL A 96 3.72 -3.28 -13.04
N ARG A 97 4.96 -2.96 -13.42
CA ARG A 97 5.72 -1.84 -12.81
C ARG A 97 5.09 -0.49 -13.10
N LEU A 98 4.51 -0.28 -14.29
CA LEU A 98 3.79 0.94 -14.62
C LEU A 98 2.61 1.15 -13.67
N TRP A 99 1.76 0.13 -13.49
CA TRP A 99 0.58 0.23 -12.65
C TRP A 99 0.94 0.26 -11.15
N ASP A 100 1.99 -0.42 -10.72
CA ASP A 100 2.56 -0.24 -9.38
C ASP A 100 2.93 1.22 -9.11
N ARG A 101 3.69 1.85 -10.03
CA ARG A 101 4.06 3.26 -9.93
C ARG A 101 2.86 4.20 -10.03
N PHE A 102 1.85 3.82 -10.85
CA PHE A 102 0.62 4.60 -10.96
C PHE A 102 -0.10 4.70 -9.61
N PHE A 103 -0.33 3.57 -8.96
CA PHE A 103 -0.97 3.57 -7.64
C PHE A 103 -0.15 4.32 -6.57
N ASP A 104 1.17 4.20 -6.60
CA ASP A 104 2.03 4.92 -5.65
C ASP A 104 1.97 6.45 -5.86
N LEU A 105 2.09 6.91 -7.12
CA LEU A 105 2.28 8.31 -7.43
C LEU A 105 0.98 9.08 -7.65
N TYR A 106 -0.02 8.45 -8.26
CA TYR A 106 -1.25 9.16 -8.65
C TYR A 106 -2.45 8.85 -7.76
N VAL A 107 -2.35 7.83 -6.90
CA VAL A 107 -3.39 7.49 -5.91
C VAL A 107 -2.86 7.67 -4.48
N SER A 108 -1.79 6.96 -4.11
CA SER A 108 -1.26 7.02 -2.74
C SER A 108 -0.68 8.38 -2.38
N ALA A 109 0.09 9.02 -3.26
CA ALA A 109 0.72 10.30 -2.95
C ALA A 109 -0.32 11.42 -2.70
N PRO A 110 -1.33 11.65 -3.56
CA PRO A 110 -2.37 12.64 -3.26
C PRO A 110 -3.23 12.23 -2.05
N MET A 111 -3.54 10.95 -1.85
CA MET A 111 -4.21 10.47 -0.63
C MET A 111 -3.40 10.83 0.62
N GLN A 112 -2.10 10.56 0.62
CA GLN A 112 -1.19 10.91 1.72
C GLN A 112 -1.11 12.42 1.98
N LYS A 113 -1.22 13.25 0.93
CA LYS A 113 -1.29 14.71 1.07
C LYS A 113 -2.52 15.11 1.87
N VAL A 114 -3.69 14.54 1.58
CA VAL A 114 -4.94 14.82 2.30
C VAL A 114 -4.86 14.35 3.76
N VAL A 115 -4.37 13.12 3.98
CA VAL A 115 -4.21 12.55 5.33
C VAL A 115 -3.19 13.35 6.14
N GLY A 116 -2.04 13.66 5.54
CA GLY A 116 -0.97 14.41 6.20
C GLY A 116 -1.39 15.83 6.57
N ASP A 117 -2.21 16.49 5.76
CA ASP A 117 -2.71 17.81 6.07
C ASP A 117 -3.63 17.80 7.31
N ARG A 118 -4.46 16.77 7.45
CA ARG A 118 -5.34 16.59 8.63
C ARG A 118 -4.57 16.41 9.94
N LEU A 119 -3.30 16.01 9.88
CA LEU A 119 -2.42 15.84 11.05
C LEU A 119 -1.64 17.11 11.40
N ARG A 120 -1.73 18.17 10.59
CA ARG A 120 -1.05 19.45 10.86
C ARG A 120 -1.74 20.23 11.96
N ALA A 121 -1.00 21.15 12.58
CA ALA A 121 -1.60 22.18 13.41
C ALA A 121 -2.54 23.07 12.57
N GLN A 122 -3.62 23.53 13.17
CA GLN A 122 -4.72 24.22 12.48
C GLN A 122 -4.29 25.47 11.71
N ASP A 123 -3.22 26.13 12.14
CA ASP A 123 -2.64 27.32 11.51
C ASP A 123 -1.66 27.02 10.37
N THR A 124 -1.37 25.74 10.11
CA THR A 124 -0.42 25.29 9.10
C THR A 124 -1.05 24.41 8.03
N THR A 125 -2.39 24.33 7.96
CA THR A 125 -3.11 23.57 6.93
C THR A 125 -2.87 24.15 5.53
N ASP A 126 -2.95 23.28 4.53
CA ASP A 126 -2.77 23.61 3.11
C ASP A 126 -4.02 23.25 2.31
N ASP A 127 -5.07 24.05 2.50
CA ASP A 127 -6.37 23.84 1.87
C ASP A 127 -6.28 23.76 0.34
N TYR A 128 -5.42 24.59 -0.27
CA TYR A 128 -5.19 24.56 -1.71
C TYR A 128 -4.58 23.23 -2.17
N GLY A 129 -3.53 22.77 -1.49
CA GLY A 129 -2.90 21.49 -1.82
C GLY A 129 -3.83 20.28 -1.57
N VAL A 130 -4.76 20.37 -0.60
CA VAL A 130 -5.80 19.34 -0.40
C VAL A 130 -6.81 19.32 -1.55
N ILE A 131 -7.25 20.50 -2.02
CA ILE A 131 -8.14 20.59 -3.20
C ILE A 131 -7.43 20.01 -4.44
N GLU A 132 -6.19 20.42 -4.70
CA GLU A 132 -5.40 19.91 -5.82
C GLU A 132 -5.22 18.38 -5.74
N ALA A 133 -4.93 17.84 -4.55
CA ALA A 133 -4.79 16.41 -4.34
C ALA A 133 -6.08 15.63 -4.68
N ARG A 134 -7.25 16.19 -4.33
CA ARG A 134 -8.54 15.58 -4.67
C ARG A 134 -8.82 15.62 -6.18
N VAL A 135 -8.51 16.73 -6.85
CA VAL A 135 -8.62 16.84 -8.32
C VAL A 135 -7.69 15.83 -9.01
N ASN A 136 -6.48 15.64 -8.49
CA ASN A 136 -5.56 14.63 -9.00
C ASN A 136 -6.10 13.20 -8.81
N LEU A 137 -6.78 12.92 -7.68
CA LEU A 137 -7.48 11.64 -7.46
C LEU A 137 -8.62 11.44 -8.47
N ASP A 138 -9.44 12.45 -8.77
CA ASP A 138 -10.49 12.35 -9.78
C ASP A 138 -9.92 11.93 -11.14
N GLY A 139 -8.84 12.58 -11.59
CA GLY A 139 -8.16 12.22 -12.83
C GLY A 139 -7.56 10.81 -12.82
N ALA A 140 -7.04 10.36 -11.66
CA ALA A 140 -6.54 8.99 -11.52
C ALA A 140 -7.69 7.97 -11.56
N TYR A 141 -8.85 8.28 -10.97
CA TYR A 141 -10.02 7.43 -10.97
C TYR A 141 -10.62 7.28 -12.37
N ASP A 142 -10.69 8.37 -13.16
CA ASP A 142 -11.11 8.33 -14.57
C ASP A 142 -10.23 7.37 -15.37
N MET A 143 -8.90 7.46 -15.21
CA MET A 143 -7.95 6.55 -15.86
C MET A 143 -8.11 5.10 -15.41
N LEU A 144 -8.35 4.87 -14.11
CA LEU A 144 -8.53 3.52 -13.56
C LEU A 144 -9.83 2.88 -14.03
N GLU A 145 -10.91 3.64 -14.13
CA GLU A 145 -12.19 3.15 -14.63
C GLU A 145 -12.04 2.59 -16.07
N GLU A 146 -11.29 3.27 -16.93
CA GLU A 146 -10.99 2.82 -18.28
C GLU A 146 -10.00 1.63 -18.29
N GLN A 147 -8.91 1.73 -17.51
CA GLN A 147 -7.86 0.72 -17.49
C GLN A 147 -8.35 -0.65 -17.01
N LEU A 148 -9.22 -0.65 -16.00
CA LEU A 148 -9.73 -1.87 -15.38
C LEU A 148 -10.85 -2.54 -16.16
N ALA A 149 -11.40 -1.86 -17.18
CA ALA A 149 -12.48 -2.41 -17.99
C ALA A 149 -12.05 -3.72 -18.68
N GLY A 150 -12.81 -4.78 -18.44
CA GLY A 150 -12.56 -6.11 -19.02
C GLY A 150 -11.35 -6.85 -18.43
N LYS A 151 -10.71 -6.35 -17.38
CA LYS A 151 -9.58 -7.01 -16.71
C LYS A 151 -9.97 -7.57 -15.36
N THR A 152 -9.30 -8.64 -14.96
CA THR A 152 -9.44 -9.21 -13.62
C THR A 152 -8.60 -8.42 -12.61
N TRP A 153 -7.34 -8.09 -12.97
CA TRP A 153 -6.37 -7.40 -12.12
C TRP A 153 -5.79 -6.19 -12.84
N ALA A 154 -5.11 -5.31 -12.11
CA ALA A 154 -4.67 -4.02 -12.62
C ALA A 154 -3.83 -4.10 -13.91
N ALA A 155 -2.99 -5.12 -14.03
CA ALA A 155 -2.10 -5.32 -15.17
C ALA A 155 -2.55 -6.44 -16.14
N GLY A 156 -3.65 -7.15 -15.86
CA GLY A 156 -4.16 -8.26 -16.70
C GLY A 156 -4.96 -9.29 -15.91
N ASP A 157 -4.70 -10.57 -16.17
CA ASP A 157 -5.49 -11.66 -15.62
C ASP A 157 -4.91 -12.23 -14.32
N ASP A 158 -3.64 -11.97 -14.03
CA ASP A 158 -2.93 -12.47 -12.85
C ASP A 158 -2.75 -11.38 -11.79
N PHE A 159 -2.91 -11.76 -10.52
CA PHE A 159 -2.61 -10.90 -9.37
C PHE A 159 -1.11 -10.61 -9.31
N SER A 160 -0.74 -9.35 -9.15
CA SER A 160 0.63 -8.88 -9.31
C SER A 160 1.02 -7.82 -8.26
N MET A 161 2.24 -7.32 -8.36
CA MET A 161 2.73 -6.20 -7.56
C MET A 161 1.85 -4.95 -7.72
N ALA A 162 1.28 -4.72 -8.90
CA ALA A 162 0.36 -3.61 -9.14
C ALA A 162 -0.87 -3.67 -8.22
N ASP A 163 -1.42 -4.88 -8.00
CA ASP A 163 -2.57 -5.10 -7.13
C ASP A 163 -2.22 -4.98 -5.65
N CYS A 164 -0.98 -5.36 -5.28
CA CYS A 164 -0.45 -5.13 -3.94
C CYS A 164 -0.38 -3.63 -3.61
N SER A 165 -0.06 -2.78 -4.60
CA SER A 165 -0.08 -1.32 -4.49
C SER A 165 -1.50 -0.77 -4.47
N ALA A 166 -2.37 -1.30 -5.32
CA ALA A 166 -3.75 -0.86 -5.47
C ALA A 166 -4.57 -1.03 -4.19
N ALA A 167 -4.42 -2.17 -3.51
CA ALA A 167 -5.26 -2.51 -2.36
C ALA A 167 -5.22 -1.43 -1.25
N PRO A 168 -4.08 -1.05 -0.66
CA PRO A 168 -4.04 0.01 0.33
C PRO A 168 -4.30 1.40 -0.26
N ALA A 169 -3.84 1.67 -1.49
CA ALA A 169 -4.08 2.96 -2.15
C ALA A 169 -5.58 3.25 -2.25
N LEU A 170 -6.36 2.30 -2.76
CA LEU A 170 -7.80 2.44 -2.92
C LEU A 170 -8.55 2.38 -1.58
N PHE A 171 -8.11 1.55 -0.62
CA PHE A 171 -8.73 1.50 0.69
C PHE A 171 -8.72 2.87 1.39
N TYR A 172 -7.55 3.49 1.50
CA TYR A 172 -7.43 4.78 2.16
C TYR A 172 -8.01 5.92 1.31
N SER A 173 -7.94 5.83 -0.02
CA SER A 173 -8.57 6.81 -0.90
C SER A 173 -10.08 6.80 -0.79
N GLU A 174 -10.73 5.63 -0.70
CA GLU A 174 -12.17 5.54 -0.47
C GLU A 174 -12.60 6.25 0.83
N CYS A 175 -11.76 6.21 1.87
CA CYS A 175 -12.05 6.92 3.13
C CYS A 175 -11.98 8.44 2.99
N ILE A 176 -11.08 8.99 2.16
CA ILE A 176 -10.83 10.44 2.11
C ILE A 176 -11.45 11.15 0.90
N HIS A 177 -11.73 10.39 -0.15
CA HIS A 177 -12.31 10.85 -1.41
C HIS A 177 -13.06 9.68 -2.08
N PRO A 178 -14.30 9.38 -1.62
CA PRO A 178 -15.04 8.19 -2.02
C PRO A 178 -15.29 8.12 -3.54
N PHE A 179 -15.02 6.96 -4.12
CA PHE A 179 -15.19 6.69 -5.55
C PHE A 179 -16.28 5.65 -5.86
N THR A 180 -16.60 4.78 -4.91
CA THR A 180 -17.53 3.65 -5.14
C THR A 180 -18.90 4.04 -5.71
N PRO A 181 -19.50 5.20 -5.40
CA PRO A 181 -20.77 5.60 -6.01
C PRO A 181 -20.66 6.03 -7.50
N THR A 182 -19.45 6.38 -7.97
CA THR A 182 -19.24 7.05 -9.25
C THR A 182 -18.59 6.14 -10.29
N TYR A 183 -17.67 5.25 -9.86
CA TYR A 183 -16.81 4.45 -10.72
C TYR A 183 -17.10 2.94 -10.57
N PRO A 184 -18.07 2.39 -11.30
CA PRO A 184 -18.54 1.01 -11.10
C PRO A 184 -17.50 -0.06 -11.43
N VAL A 185 -16.63 0.13 -12.44
CA VAL A 185 -15.60 -0.85 -12.80
C VAL A 185 -14.51 -0.87 -11.73
N MET A 186 -14.04 0.32 -11.31
CA MET A 186 -13.08 0.46 -10.25
C MET A 186 -13.63 -0.06 -8.91
N SER A 187 -14.92 0.16 -8.62
CA SER A 187 -15.60 -0.35 -7.42
C SER A 187 -15.64 -1.88 -7.41
N ALA A 188 -15.95 -2.52 -8.54
CA ALA A 188 -15.94 -3.97 -8.65
C ALA A 188 -14.53 -4.55 -8.47
N TYR A 189 -13.50 -3.86 -8.99
CA TYR A 189 -12.11 -4.23 -8.77
C TYR A 189 -11.71 -4.06 -7.30
N PHE A 190 -12.08 -2.95 -6.66
CA PHE A 190 -11.85 -2.71 -5.24
C PHE A 190 -12.49 -3.80 -4.38
N ASP A 191 -13.74 -4.18 -4.64
CA ASP A 191 -14.41 -5.26 -3.90
C ASP A 191 -13.67 -6.60 -4.06
N ARG A 192 -13.12 -6.88 -5.26
CA ARG A 192 -12.31 -8.07 -5.52
C ARG A 192 -11.01 -8.04 -4.70
N LEU A 193 -10.32 -6.90 -4.65
CA LEU A 193 -9.13 -6.72 -3.80
C LEU A 193 -9.47 -6.96 -2.32
N MET A 194 -10.51 -6.31 -1.82
CA MET A 194 -10.92 -6.41 -0.41
C MET A 194 -11.40 -7.82 -0.03
N SER A 195 -11.81 -8.64 -1.00
CA SER A 195 -12.20 -10.02 -0.77
C SER A 195 -11.01 -10.99 -0.64
N ARG A 196 -9.80 -10.61 -1.05
CA ARG A 196 -8.62 -11.49 -0.97
C ARG A 196 -8.25 -11.77 0.50
N PRO A 197 -7.91 -13.02 0.82
CA PRO A 197 -7.54 -13.39 2.19
C PRO A 197 -6.37 -12.59 2.76
N SER A 198 -5.33 -12.32 1.95
CA SER A 198 -4.15 -11.53 2.32
C SER A 198 -4.52 -10.07 2.66
N VAL A 199 -5.36 -9.44 1.83
CA VAL A 199 -5.82 -8.07 2.04
C VAL A 199 -6.71 -7.96 3.28
N ARG A 200 -7.65 -8.91 3.45
CA ARG A 200 -8.49 -8.98 4.66
C ARG A 200 -7.65 -9.13 5.91
N ARG A 201 -6.63 -10.01 5.89
CA ARG A 201 -5.73 -10.19 7.01
C ARG A 201 -4.99 -8.88 7.38
N VAL A 202 -4.47 -8.18 6.39
CA VAL A 202 -3.81 -6.88 6.61
C VAL A 202 -4.74 -5.86 7.24
N LEU A 203 -5.99 -5.79 6.79
CA LEU A 203 -6.99 -4.89 7.37
C LEU A 203 -7.39 -5.30 8.79
N GLU A 204 -7.56 -6.60 9.07
CA GLU A 204 -7.84 -7.09 10.42
C GLU A 204 -6.70 -6.74 11.40
N GLU A 205 -5.44 -6.88 10.97
CA GLU A 205 -4.27 -6.49 11.77
C GLU A 205 -4.18 -4.96 11.96
N ALA A 206 -4.75 -4.16 11.05
CA ALA A 206 -4.82 -2.70 11.15
C ALA A 206 -5.95 -2.19 12.07
N LYS A 207 -7.06 -2.94 12.22
CA LYS A 207 -8.25 -2.52 13.01
C LYS A 207 -7.93 -1.96 14.40
N PRO A 208 -7.07 -2.57 15.24
CA PRO A 208 -6.74 -2.02 16.55
C PRO A 208 -6.14 -0.60 16.51
N TYR A 209 -5.65 -0.21 15.35
CA TYR A 209 -4.98 1.08 15.13
C TYR A 209 -5.87 2.10 14.41
N PHE A 210 -7.08 1.74 13.96
CA PHE A 210 -7.97 2.64 13.21
C PHE A 210 -8.32 3.91 13.99
N ALA A 211 -8.33 3.86 15.32
CA ALA A 211 -8.53 5.04 16.17
C ALA A 211 -7.47 6.14 15.96
N TYR A 212 -6.30 5.80 15.42
CA TYR A 212 -5.24 6.76 15.10
C TYR A 212 -5.33 7.30 13.67
N PHE A 213 -6.22 6.77 12.84
CA PHE A 213 -6.42 7.27 11.48
C PHE A 213 -7.23 8.56 11.51
N PRO A 214 -6.74 9.68 10.92
CA PRO A 214 -7.42 10.98 11.02
C PRO A 214 -8.81 11.03 10.38
N PHE A 215 -9.15 10.05 9.57
CA PHE A 215 -10.45 9.85 8.93
C PHE A 215 -11.13 8.56 9.39
N GLN A 216 -10.94 8.16 10.64
CA GLN A 216 -11.50 6.92 11.20
C GLN A 216 -13.02 6.81 11.02
N ASP A 217 -13.74 7.93 11.15
CA ASP A 217 -15.20 8.00 11.01
C ASP A 217 -15.68 7.78 9.55
N ALA A 218 -14.77 7.86 8.58
CA ALA A 218 -15.05 7.65 7.17
C ALA A 218 -14.69 6.22 6.70
N ILE A 219 -14.15 5.37 7.58
CA ILE A 219 -13.90 3.97 7.25
C ILE A 219 -15.24 3.28 7.00
N PRO A 220 -15.47 2.68 5.82
CA PRO A 220 -16.73 2.00 5.52
C PRO A 220 -17.02 0.90 6.55
N ALA A 221 -18.28 0.85 7.03
CA ALA A 221 -18.71 -0.05 8.12
C ALA A 221 -18.39 -1.53 7.88
N ARG A 222 -18.28 -1.94 6.61
CA ARG A 222 -17.90 -3.32 6.24
C ARG A 222 -16.45 -3.71 6.62
N PHE A 223 -15.62 -2.74 7.01
CA PHE A 223 -14.21 -2.95 7.41
C PHE A 223 -13.96 -2.73 8.91
N LEU A 224 -14.97 -2.37 9.68
CA LEU A 224 -14.94 -2.17 11.14
C LEU A 224 -15.21 -3.47 11.97
#